data_314c06e6e0383df6262d14a0c5cca3bb
#
_entry.id   314c06e6e0383df6262d14a0c5cca3bb
#
_cell.length_a   1.000
_cell.length_b   1.000
_cell.length_c   1.000
_cell.angle_alpha   90.00
_cell.angle_beta   90.00
_cell.angle_gamma   90.00
#
_symmetry.space_group_name_H-M   'P 1'
#
loop_
_entity.id
_entity.type
_entity.pdbx_description
1 polymer ?
#
loop_
_entity_poly.entity_id
_entity_poly.type
_entity_poly.pdbx_seq_one_letter_code
_entity_poly.pdbx_strand_id
1 'polypeptide(L)'
;MRIIIVLLAFFISLSGFSQVNGNTAKLQRPKLVVGIAVDQMRWDYLYRYYDRYGNDGFRRLLNGGYSCENTMINYLPSLTAVGHTVVFTGSVPALSGITGNDWMDQLTGKTVYCTSDSTVQGVGGSSPNEGKMSPRNLLVTTITDELRIATNFRSKVVGVSLKDRASILPAGHSANAAFWFEDASGHFITSTYYMNQLPDWATRFNNSNIIDSLIVKGWNTLYPINTYKQSDPDNVPYEGKFVGEQAPVFPHPIKEIYASNKSSIRNTPFGNTLTLQFAKAALDGYNLGRGEATDFLTINFACTDGVGHMYGPNSIEIEDTYLRLDKDLANLFQTLDQKVGKGQWLLFLTADHGAANTVGFMQEHKLPGELTSPSRLVDSLNRRLNELFQVSGLVRSISNNMVNFDVNRIYSSALDFDAIKKAAVDFLQRQPEIVIAVDISKVGESPVPEPLKTMIGNSYYFKRSGSVLIVAKSGQLEAFYKTGTSHSKWNPYDTHIPFILYGWNIKPGRLNRTVNMSDIAPTIAALLHIQMGSGSVGQVVTEVIPAK
;
A
#
# COMPACT_ATOMS: atom_id res chain seq x y z
N MET A 1 69.61 -65.62 -35.11
CA MET A 1 68.69 -64.61 -35.60
C MET A 1 67.33 -64.89 -34.99
N ARG A 2 66.97 -64.20 -33.91
CA ARG A 2 65.65 -64.38 -33.25
C ARG A 2 64.89 -63.05 -33.41
N ILE A 3 63.80 -63.11 -34.12
CA ILE A 3 62.88 -62.00 -34.36
C ILE A 3 61.95 -61.93 -33.16
N ILE A 4 61.98 -60.79 -32.44
CA ILE A 4 61.03 -60.47 -31.36
C ILE A 4 59.87 -59.70 -31.97
N ILE A 5 58.64 -60.29 -31.92
CA ILE A 5 57.37 -59.63 -32.29
C ILE A 5 56.83 -58.97 -31.04
N VAL A 6 56.77 -57.62 -31.08
CA VAL A 6 56.15 -56.84 -30.04
C VAL A 6 54.66 -56.65 -30.41
N LEU A 7 53.77 -57.27 -29.63
CA LEU A 7 52.36 -57.07 -29.71
C LEU A 7 51.97 -55.79 -28.93
N LEU A 8 51.61 -54.74 -29.65
CA LEU A 8 50.96 -53.54 -29.06
C LEU A 8 49.46 -53.84 -28.79
N ALA A 9 49.13 -54.04 -27.53
CA ALA A 9 47.74 -54.09 -27.12
C ALA A 9 47.14 -52.65 -26.99
N PHE A 10 46.24 -52.33 -27.90
CA PHE A 10 45.46 -51.09 -27.85
C PHE A 10 44.32 -51.27 -26.80
N PHE A 11 44.49 -50.65 -25.64
CA PHE A 11 43.40 -50.50 -24.68
C PHE A 11 42.47 -49.38 -25.17
N ILE A 12 41.35 -49.71 -25.77
CA ILE A 12 40.22 -48.80 -25.99
C ILE A 12 39.46 -48.69 -24.67
N SER A 13 39.74 -47.64 -23.89
CA SER A 13 38.89 -47.25 -22.77
C SER A 13 37.58 -46.67 -23.31
N LEU A 14 36.50 -47.47 -23.35
CA LEU A 14 35.17 -46.96 -23.49
C LEU A 14 34.80 -46.15 -22.23
N SER A 15 35.02 -44.82 -22.33
CA SER A 15 34.44 -43.88 -21.39
C SER A 15 32.91 -43.92 -21.60
N GLY A 16 32.23 -44.73 -20.82
CA GLY A 16 30.80 -44.71 -20.74
C GLY A 16 30.39 -43.31 -20.24
N PHE A 17 29.97 -42.41 -21.14
CA PHE A 17 29.17 -41.27 -20.77
C PHE A 17 27.86 -41.80 -20.19
N SER A 18 27.85 -41.97 -18.87
CA SER A 18 26.61 -42.07 -18.13
C SER A 18 25.86 -40.74 -18.40
N GLN A 19 24.93 -40.74 -19.34
CA GLN A 19 23.90 -39.74 -19.36
C GLN A 19 23.16 -39.88 -18.03
N VAL A 20 23.55 -39.05 -17.07
CA VAL A 20 22.67 -38.71 -15.95
C VAL A 20 21.43 -38.11 -16.61
N ASN A 21 20.43 -38.92 -16.86
CA ASN A 21 19.07 -38.45 -17.06
C ASN A 21 18.69 -37.74 -15.76
N GLY A 22 19.26 -36.58 -15.56
CA GLY A 22 18.76 -35.64 -14.60
C GLY A 22 17.37 -35.26 -15.06
N ASN A 23 16.39 -35.99 -14.56
CA ASN A 23 15.06 -35.46 -14.45
C ASN A 23 15.18 -34.21 -13.55
N THR A 24 15.65 -33.13 -14.16
CA THR A 24 15.64 -31.82 -13.52
C THR A 24 14.16 -31.49 -13.41
N ALA A 25 13.55 -31.90 -12.30
CA ALA A 25 12.17 -31.54 -12.00
C ALA A 25 12.13 -30.00 -12.12
N LYS A 26 11.49 -29.55 -13.21
CA LYS A 26 11.36 -28.10 -13.48
C LYS A 26 10.71 -27.50 -12.25
N LEU A 27 11.39 -26.53 -11.64
CA LEU A 27 10.86 -25.83 -10.48
C LEU A 27 9.46 -25.33 -10.82
N GLN A 28 8.46 -25.85 -10.11
CA GLN A 28 7.08 -25.47 -10.34
C GLN A 28 6.83 -24.10 -9.70
N ARG A 29 6.23 -23.21 -10.46
CA ARG A 29 5.77 -21.89 -10.05
C ARG A 29 4.40 -21.62 -10.65
N PRO A 30 3.59 -20.73 -10.05
CA PRO A 30 2.34 -20.31 -10.67
C PRO A 30 2.62 -19.60 -12.00
N LYS A 31 1.66 -19.60 -12.91
CA LYS A 31 1.78 -18.81 -14.15
C LYS A 31 1.67 -17.30 -13.88
N LEU A 32 0.89 -16.94 -12.87
CA LEU A 32 0.65 -15.55 -12.50
C LEU A 32 0.61 -15.42 -10.97
N VAL A 33 1.22 -14.37 -10.45
CA VAL A 33 0.99 -13.87 -9.10
C VAL A 33 0.13 -12.62 -9.18
N VAL A 34 -0.90 -12.53 -8.35
CA VAL A 34 -1.74 -11.34 -8.21
C VAL A 34 -1.62 -10.81 -6.79
N GLY A 35 -1.05 -9.62 -6.64
CA GLY A 35 -0.97 -8.91 -5.36
C GLY A 35 -2.08 -7.87 -5.29
N ILE A 36 -3.01 -8.04 -4.36
CA ILE A 36 -4.12 -7.10 -4.13
C ILE A 36 -3.88 -6.35 -2.83
N ALA A 37 -3.84 -5.02 -2.92
CA ALA A 37 -3.95 -4.13 -1.78
C ALA A 37 -5.31 -3.43 -1.82
N VAL A 38 -6.13 -3.63 -0.79
CA VAL A 38 -7.37 -2.87 -0.59
C VAL A 38 -7.05 -1.71 0.33
N ASP A 39 -7.01 -0.52 -0.23
CA ASP A 39 -6.56 0.70 0.45
C ASP A 39 -7.46 1.00 1.67
N GLN A 40 -6.87 1.27 2.83
CA GLN A 40 -7.57 1.56 4.08
C GLN A 40 -8.45 0.40 4.61
N MET A 41 -8.16 -0.85 4.24
CA MET A 41 -8.96 -1.97 4.69
C MET A 41 -8.61 -2.42 6.10
N ARG A 42 -9.50 -2.18 7.04
CA ARG A 42 -9.44 -2.76 8.39
C ARG A 42 -9.66 -4.27 8.33
N TRP A 43 -8.95 -5.01 9.18
CA TRP A 43 -9.13 -6.47 9.28
C TRP A 43 -10.57 -6.86 9.64
N ASP A 44 -11.23 -6.11 10.53
CA ASP A 44 -12.58 -6.42 11.00
C ASP A 44 -13.66 -6.35 9.90
N TYR A 45 -13.43 -5.68 8.77
CA TYR A 45 -14.39 -5.66 7.65
C TYR A 45 -14.59 -7.04 7.01
N LEU A 46 -13.61 -7.95 7.10
CA LEU A 46 -13.75 -9.34 6.65
C LEU A 46 -14.88 -10.06 7.40
N TYR A 47 -15.08 -9.73 8.68
CA TYR A 47 -16.03 -10.41 9.56
C TYR A 47 -17.27 -9.57 9.84
N ARG A 48 -17.15 -8.24 9.89
CA ARG A 48 -18.28 -7.32 10.07
C ARG A 48 -19.35 -7.50 8.99
N TYR A 49 -18.91 -7.72 7.74
CA TYR A 49 -19.81 -7.89 6.60
C TYR A 49 -19.89 -9.33 6.09
N TYR A 50 -19.37 -10.31 6.85
CA TYR A 50 -19.26 -11.71 6.42
C TYR A 50 -20.56 -12.29 5.89
N ASP A 51 -21.67 -12.07 6.62
CA ASP A 51 -22.98 -12.64 6.25
C ASP A 51 -23.60 -11.97 5.01
N ARG A 52 -23.05 -10.84 4.59
CA ARG A 52 -23.48 -10.06 3.43
C ARG A 52 -22.68 -10.38 2.16
N TYR A 53 -21.47 -10.90 2.30
CA TYR A 53 -20.63 -11.29 1.17
C TYR A 53 -21.18 -12.50 0.42
N GLY A 54 -20.99 -12.50 -0.93
CA GLY A 54 -21.24 -13.66 -1.76
C GLY A 54 -20.21 -14.78 -1.55
N ASN A 55 -20.46 -15.95 -2.14
CA ASN A 55 -19.58 -17.11 -1.96
C ASN A 55 -18.26 -17.01 -2.74
N ASP A 56 -18.19 -16.17 -3.80
CA ASP A 56 -17.11 -16.17 -4.79
C ASP A 56 -16.10 -15.03 -4.62
N GLY A 57 -16.36 -14.07 -3.71
CA GLY A 57 -15.49 -12.95 -3.37
C GLY A 57 -14.69 -13.19 -2.09
N PHE A 58 -14.90 -12.36 -1.05
CA PHE A 58 -14.18 -12.49 0.22
C PHE A 58 -14.37 -13.85 0.89
N ARG A 59 -15.59 -14.43 0.85
CA ARG A 59 -15.82 -15.78 1.40
C ARG A 59 -15.00 -16.85 0.69
N ARG A 60 -14.79 -16.75 -0.63
CA ARG A 60 -13.91 -17.66 -1.36
C ARG A 60 -12.49 -17.63 -0.82
N LEU A 61 -11.98 -16.45 -0.50
CA LEU A 61 -10.65 -16.28 0.09
C LEU A 61 -10.59 -16.85 1.51
N LEU A 62 -11.56 -16.51 2.36
CA LEU A 62 -11.59 -16.94 3.76
C LEU A 62 -11.78 -18.44 3.94
N ASN A 63 -12.55 -19.08 3.06
CA ASN A 63 -12.88 -20.51 3.15
C ASN A 63 -11.90 -21.40 2.39
N GLY A 64 -11.31 -20.88 1.30
CA GLY A 64 -10.43 -21.66 0.43
C GLY A 64 -8.96 -21.25 0.48
N GLY A 65 -8.63 -20.18 1.17
CA GLY A 65 -7.29 -19.64 1.33
C GLY A 65 -6.69 -19.86 2.71
N TYR A 66 -5.51 -19.30 2.92
CA TYR A 66 -4.83 -19.26 4.22
C TYR A 66 -4.87 -17.83 4.77
N SER A 67 -5.53 -17.62 5.90
CA SER A 67 -5.73 -16.32 6.51
C SER A 67 -4.82 -16.13 7.72
N CYS A 68 -4.00 -15.07 7.70
CA CYS A 68 -3.21 -14.60 8.83
C CYS A 68 -4.05 -13.57 9.61
N GLU A 69 -4.69 -14.03 10.69
CA GLU A 69 -5.73 -13.27 11.40
C GLU A 69 -5.20 -12.09 12.21
N ASN A 70 -3.92 -12.06 12.50
CA ASN A 70 -3.28 -11.03 13.32
C ASN A 70 -2.07 -10.43 12.60
N THR A 71 -2.34 -9.82 11.43
CA THR A 71 -1.30 -9.15 10.64
C THR A 71 -1.23 -7.68 11.04
N MET A 72 -0.05 -7.23 11.48
CA MET A 72 0.16 -5.92 12.06
C MET A 72 1.20 -5.11 11.28
N ILE A 73 0.96 -3.81 11.12
CA ILE A 73 1.96 -2.86 10.66
C ILE A 73 2.99 -2.66 11.77
N ASN A 74 4.26 -2.76 11.42
CA ASN A 74 5.38 -2.72 12.35
C ASN A 74 6.29 -1.47 12.19
N TYR A 75 5.71 -0.37 11.71
CA TYR A 75 6.38 0.93 11.49
C TYR A 75 5.38 2.08 11.65
N LEU A 76 5.85 3.34 11.54
CA LEU A 76 5.08 4.59 11.47
C LEU A 76 5.64 5.49 10.35
N PRO A 77 4.80 6.37 9.76
CA PRO A 77 3.34 6.43 9.86
C PRO A 77 2.67 5.36 8.99
N SER A 78 1.46 4.92 9.37
CA SER A 78 0.64 4.03 8.56
C SER A 78 -0.03 4.80 7.41
N LEU A 79 0.72 5.01 6.32
CA LEU A 79 0.34 5.79 5.14
C LEU A 79 0.46 4.97 3.86
N THR A 80 -0.31 5.33 2.83
CA THR A 80 -0.42 4.59 1.56
C THR A 80 0.93 4.23 0.93
N ALA A 81 1.81 5.23 0.69
CA ALA A 81 3.10 4.96 0.04
C ALA A 81 3.97 4.01 0.86
N VAL A 82 3.98 4.19 2.18
CA VAL A 82 4.76 3.36 3.10
C VAL A 82 4.22 1.94 3.13
N GLY A 83 2.89 1.77 3.28
CA GLY A 83 2.25 0.46 3.32
C GLY A 83 2.49 -0.35 2.06
N HIS A 84 2.22 0.24 0.89
CA HIS A 84 2.49 -0.41 -0.39
C HIS A 84 3.96 -0.80 -0.56
N THR A 85 4.89 0.08 -0.11
CA THR A 85 6.31 -0.23 -0.14
C THR A 85 6.64 -1.45 0.73
N VAL A 86 6.18 -1.46 1.99
CA VAL A 86 6.50 -2.55 2.94
C VAL A 86 5.92 -3.88 2.46
N VAL A 87 4.66 -3.90 1.99
CA VAL A 87 4.00 -5.10 1.44
C VAL A 87 4.81 -5.75 0.32
N PHE A 88 5.38 -4.94 -0.60
CA PHE A 88 6.04 -5.47 -1.79
C PHE A 88 7.56 -5.56 -1.70
N THR A 89 8.18 -5.02 -0.65
CA THR A 89 9.64 -5.11 -0.42
C THR A 89 10.02 -6.02 0.75
N GLY A 90 9.11 -6.18 1.74
CA GLY A 90 9.46 -6.76 3.04
C GLY A 90 10.37 -5.86 3.87
N SER A 91 10.61 -4.63 3.42
CA SER A 91 11.47 -3.65 4.06
C SER A 91 10.67 -2.75 5.01
N VAL A 92 11.37 -1.87 5.71
CA VAL A 92 10.77 -0.83 6.56
C VAL A 92 11.22 0.55 6.08
N PRO A 93 10.53 1.65 6.45
CA PRO A 93 10.88 3.01 6.03
C PRO A 93 12.35 3.38 6.24
N ALA A 94 12.95 2.94 7.34
CA ALA A 94 14.35 3.17 7.68
C ALA A 94 15.34 2.67 6.60
N LEU A 95 14.95 1.68 5.80
CA LEU A 95 15.79 1.09 4.75
C LEU A 95 15.27 1.38 3.35
N SER A 96 13.95 1.33 3.16
CA SER A 96 13.32 1.60 1.86
C SER A 96 13.40 3.06 1.45
N GLY A 97 13.56 3.97 2.43
CA GLY A 97 13.59 5.41 2.21
C GLY A 97 12.23 6.04 1.92
N ILE A 98 11.15 5.27 1.87
CA ILE A 98 9.78 5.79 1.72
C ILE A 98 9.20 6.00 3.11
N THR A 99 9.29 7.24 3.61
CA THR A 99 8.93 7.60 4.99
C THR A 99 7.54 8.24 5.14
N GLY A 100 6.86 8.48 4.01
CA GLY A 100 5.52 9.06 3.95
C GLY A 100 5.02 9.10 2.51
N ASN A 101 3.82 9.64 2.28
CA ASN A 101 3.37 10.00 0.93
C ASN A 101 4.23 11.16 0.39
N ASP A 102 4.63 12.03 1.27
CA ASP A 102 5.63 13.07 1.08
C ASP A 102 6.48 13.21 2.35
N TRP A 103 7.63 13.83 2.24
CA TRP A 103 8.53 14.14 3.35
C TRP A 103 9.30 15.42 3.10
N MET A 104 9.78 16.05 4.15
CA MET A 104 10.75 17.11 4.05
C MET A 104 12.15 16.51 3.89
N ASP A 105 12.83 16.82 2.81
CA ASP A 105 14.26 16.53 2.66
C ASP A 105 15.04 17.36 3.68
N GLN A 106 15.70 16.69 4.62
CA GLN A 106 16.34 17.33 5.77
C GLN A 106 17.57 18.18 5.38
N LEU A 107 18.16 17.96 4.20
CA LEU A 107 19.29 18.72 3.71
C LEU A 107 18.86 20.01 3.01
N THR A 108 17.84 19.91 2.16
CA THR A 108 17.37 21.03 1.33
C THR A 108 16.20 21.78 1.93
N GLY A 109 15.47 21.18 2.88
CA GLY A 109 14.23 21.70 3.44
C GLY A 109 13.04 21.70 2.47
N LYS A 110 13.15 21.05 1.32
CA LYS A 110 12.07 20.97 0.33
C LYS A 110 11.18 19.75 0.59
N THR A 111 9.89 19.90 0.30
CA THR A 111 8.97 18.77 0.29
C THR A 111 9.21 17.94 -0.97
N VAL A 112 9.30 16.62 -0.79
CA VAL A 112 9.47 15.63 -1.86
C VAL A 112 8.30 14.66 -1.79
N TYR A 113 7.58 14.51 -2.91
CA TYR A 113 6.54 13.50 -3.04
C TYR A 113 7.16 12.14 -3.39
N CYS A 114 6.64 11.05 -2.82
CA CYS A 114 7.29 9.72 -2.80
C CYS A 114 7.63 9.14 -4.17
N THR A 115 6.84 9.45 -5.21
CA THR A 115 7.07 8.97 -6.58
C THR A 115 7.52 10.08 -7.53
N SER A 116 7.70 11.32 -7.07
CA SER A 116 8.11 12.43 -7.94
C SER A 116 9.46 12.17 -8.62
N ASP A 117 9.50 12.41 -9.93
CA ASP A 117 10.72 12.32 -10.75
C ASP A 117 10.70 13.36 -11.86
N SER A 118 11.50 14.40 -11.72
CA SER A 118 11.61 15.49 -12.72
C SER A 118 12.30 15.06 -14.02
N THR A 119 12.89 13.87 -14.08
CA THR A 119 13.62 13.37 -15.27
C THR A 119 12.71 12.64 -16.26
N VAL A 120 11.46 12.40 -15.91
CA VAL A 120 10.45 11.73 -16.76
C VAL A 120 9.29 12.66 -17.11
N GLN A 121 8.49 12.24 -18.05
CA GLN A 121 7.30 12.95 -18.54
C GLN A 121 6.08 12.05 -18.40
N GLY A 122 4.89 12.64 -18.26
CA GLY A 122 3.62 11.91 -18.33
C GLY A 122 3.31 11.41 -19.74
N VAL A 123 2.65 10.26 -19.82
CA VAL A 123 2.24 9.62 -21.06
C VAL A 123 0.76 9.26 -21.00
N GLY A 124 -0.04 9.79 -21.91
CA GLY A 124 -1.48 9.49 -22.03
C GLY A 124 -2.42 10.41 -21.24
N GLY A 125 -1.89 11.42 -20.56
CA GLY A 125 -2.65 12.39 -19.78
C GLY A 125 -2.92 13.71 -20.48
N SER A 126 -3.48 14.65 -19.73
CA SER A 126 -3.81 16.02 -20.16
C SER A 126 -2.56 16.89 -20.34
N SER A 127 -1.49 16.59 -19.59
CA SER A 127 -0.22 17.32 -19.62
C SER A 127 0.96 16.39 -19.31
N PRO A 128 2.13 16.60 -19.98
CA PRO A 128 3.35 15.86 -19.65
C PRO A 128 3.81 16.05 -18.20
N ASN A 129 3.39 17.13 -17.52
CA ASN A 129 3.78 17.40 -16.14
C ASN A 129 3.05 16.53 -15.13
N GLU A 130 1.81 16.11 -15.39
CA GLU A 130 0.97 15.36 -14.47
C GLU A 130 1.47 13.93 -14.19
N GLY A 131 2.30 13.39 -15.06
CA GLY A 131 2.84 12.05 -14.94
C GLY A 131 4.33 11.98 -14.66
N LYS A 132 4.96 13.03 -14.08
CA LYS A 132 6.38 13.03 -13.70
C LYS A 132 6.64 12.15 -12.48
N MET A 133 6.38 10.84 -12.61
CA MET A 133 6.41 9.86 -11.54
C MET A 133 7.21 8.61 -11.94
N SER A 134 8.00 8.09 -10.99
CA SER A 134 8.75 6.85 -11.12
C SER A 134 9.06 6.23 -9.76
N PRO A 135 9.60 5.00 -9.67
CA PRO A 135 10.05 4.41 -8.40
C PRO A 135 11.41 4.94 -7.91
N ARG A 136 11.95 6.00 -8.48
CA ARG A 136 13.32 6.51 -8.22
C ARG A 136 13.62 6.75 -6.75
N ASN A 137 12.64 7.15 -5.95
CA ASN A 137 12.83 7.43 -4.52
C ASN A 137 12.83 6.17 -3.65
N LEU A 138 12.42 5.02 -4.17
CA LEU A 138 12.52 3.72 -3.52
C LEU A 138 13.98 3.24 -3.57
N LEU A 139 14.56 2.92 -2.42
CA LEU A 139 16.00 2.61 -2.30
C LEU A 139 16.31 1.10 -2.31
N VAL A 140 15.29 0.26 -2.33
CA VAL A 140 15.41 -1.20 -2.26
C VAL A 140 14.60 -1.86 -3.36
N THR A 141 14.96 -3.09 -3.73
CA THR A 141 14.20 -3.88 -4.70
C THR A 141 12.90 -4.41 -4.10
N THR A 142 11.91 -4.59 -4.95
CA THR A 142 10.63 -5.23 -4.61
C THR A 142 10.66 -6.73 -4.93
N ILE A 143 9.68 -7.47 -4.42
CA ILE A 143 9.45 -8.87 -4.80
C ILE A 143 9.20 -9.02 -6.31
N THR A 144 8.65 -8.01 -6.97
CA THR A 144 8.42 -7.97 -8.41
C THR A 144 9.72 -7.76 -9.18
N ASP A 145 10.66 -6.95 -8.65
CA ASP A 145 12.01 -6.83 -9.20
C ASP A 145 12.77 -8.16 -9.08
N GLU A 146 12.71 -8.80 -7.90
CA GLU A 146 13.38 -10.08 -7.65
C GLU A 146 12.82 -11.20 -8.54
N LEU A 147 11.53 -11.21 -8.81
CA LEU A 147 10.93 -12.15 -9.77
C LEU A 147 11.47 -11.92 -11.18
N ARG A 148 11.63 -10.69 -11.61
CA ARG A 148 12.22 -10.38 -12.92
C ARG A 148 13.67 -10.81 -13.00
N ILE A 149 14.46 -10.53 -11.97
CA ILE A 149 15.86 -10.99 -11.87
C ILE A 149 15.92 -12.52 -11.93
N ALA A 150 15.12 -13.22 -11.12
CA ALA A 150 15.11 -14.68 -11.05
C ALA A 150 14.68 -15.36 -12.36
N THR A 151 14.00 -14.66 -13.25
CA THR A 151 13.56 -15.16 -14.55
C THR A 151 14.37 -14.58 -15.71
N ASN A 152 15.49 -13.90 -15.42
CA ASN A 152 16.28 -13.19 -16.42
C ASN A 152 15.41 -12.24 -17.27
N PHE A 153 14.57 -11.44 -16.61
CA PHE A 153 13.66 -10.46 -17.18
C PHE A 153 12.59 -11.01 -18.15
N ARG A 154 12.33 -12.33 -18.14
CA ARG A 154 11.24 -12.93 -18.94
C ARG A 154 9.86 -12.75 -18.31
N SER A 155 9.79 -12.60 -16.99
CA SER A 155 8.54 -12.25 -16.28
C SER A 155 8.05 -10.87 -16.68
N LYS A 156 6.75 -10.72 -16.82
CA LYS A 156 6.09 -9.43 -17.00
C LYS A 156 5.51 -8.98 -15.68
N VAL A 157 5.69 -7.71 -15.36
CA VAL A 157 5.17 -7.06 -14.15
C VAL A 157 4.38 -5.84 -14.56
N VAL A 158 3.12 -5.77 -14.09
CA VAL A 158 2.23 -4.65 -14.37
C VAL A 158 1.55 -4.21 -13.07
N GLY A 159 1.59 -2.90 -12.78
CA GLY A 159 0.88 -2.27 -11.67
C GLY A 159 -0.32 -1.47 -12.14
N VAL A 160 -1.42 -1.54 -11.39
CA VAL A 160 -2.66 -0.80 -11.67
C VAL A 160 -3.26 -0.24 -10.38
N SER A 161 -3.52 1.05 -10.35
CA SER A 161 -4.23 1.74 -9.27
C SER A 161 -4.84 3.05 -9.78
N LEU A 162 -5.75 3.65 -9.03
CA LEU A 162 -6.08 5.06 -9.24
C LEU A 162 -4.99 6.00 -8.68
N LYS A 163 -4.22 5.56 -7.68
CA LYS A 163 -3.11 6.33 -7.07
C LYS A 163 -1.78 5.92 -7.73
N ASP A 164 -0.99 6.90 -8.17
CA ASP A 164 0.35 6.68 -8.75
C ASP A 164 1.26 5.85 -7.82
N ARG A 165 1.40 6.27 -6.55
CA ARG A 165 2.22 5.59 -5.54
C ARG A 165 1.82 4.14 -5.26
N ALA A 166 0.52 3.85 -5.35
CA ALA A 166 -0.02 2.51 -5.13
C ALA A 166 0.04 1.61 -6.39
N SER A 167 0.40 2.16 -7.53
CA SER A 167 0.73 1.43 -8.76
C SER A 167 2.24 1.25 -8.91
N ILE A 168 3.00 2.34 -8.75
CA ILE A 168 4.44 2.43 -9.04
C ILE A 168 5.27 1.65 -8.01
N LEU A 169 5.05 1.89 -6.70
CA LEU A 169 5.86 1.28 -5.64
C LEU A 169 5.71 -0.24 -5.58
N PRO A 170 4.50 -0.84 -5.71
CA PRO A 170 4.34 -2.27 -5.84
C PRO A 170 4.94 -2.88 -7.11
N ALA A 171 4.88 -2.17 -8.23
CA ALA A 171 5.43 -2.64 -9.49
C ALA A 171 6.97 -2.69 -9.47
N GLY A 172 7.62 -1.82 -8.70
CA GLY A 172 9.07 -1.80 -8.54
C GLY A 172 9.79 -1.10 -9.69
N HIS A 173 11.14 -1.21 -9.66
CA HIS A 173 12.02 -0.52 -10.60
C HIS A 173 12.00 -1.11 -12.00
N SER A 174 11.87 -2.41 -12.10
CA SER A 174 12.04 -3.14 -13.35
C SER A 174 10.72 -3.51 -14.04
N ALA A 175 9.59 -2.99 -13.58
CA ALA A 175 8.27 -3.32 -14.13
C ALA A 175 8.15 -2.99 -15.63
N ASN A 176 7.32 -3.76 -16.33
CA ASN A 176 6.96 -3.48 -17.71
C ASN A 176 6.06 -2.25 -17.83
N ALA A 177 5.20 -2.04 -16.81
CA ALA A 177 4.32 -0.88 -16.74
C ALA A 177 3.80 -0.66 -15.32
N ALA A 178 3.52 0.59 -14.99
CA ALA A 178 2.63 1.01 -13.92
C ALA A 178 1.65 2.03 -14.50
N PHE A 179 0.36 1.85 -14.24
CA PHE A 179 -0.69 2.74 -14.70
C PHE A 179 -1.45 3.32 -13.50
N TRP A 180 -1.74 4.61 -13.58
CA TRP A 180 -2.53 5.31 -12.56
C TRP A 180 -3.50 6.29 -13.22
N PHE A 181 -4.51 6.70 -12.47
CA PHE A 181 -5.57 7.56 -12.98
C PHE A 181 -5.23 9.05 -12.82
N GLU A 182 -5.37 9.81 -13.90
CA GLU A 182 -5.24 11.27 -13.91
C GLU A 182 -6.62 11.91 -13.85
N ASP A 183 -6.85 12.73 -12.83
CA ASP A 183 -8.15 13.34 -12.59
C ASP A 183 -8.56 14.35 -13.69
N ALA A 184 -7.60 15.08 -14.27
CA ALA A 184 -7.90 16.10 -15.26
C ALA A 184 -8.46 15.52 -16.56
N SER A 185 -7.84 14.46 -17.10
CA SER A 185 -8.32 13.79 -18.29
C SER A 185 -9.43 12.78 -18.02
N GLY A 186 -9.41 12.14 -16.85
CA GLY A 186 -10.23 10.95 -16.56
C GLY A 186 -9.67 9.68 -17.18
N HIS A 187 -8.36 9.63 -17.43
CA HIS A 187 -7.67 8.52 -18.10
C HIS A 187 -6.69 7.81 -17.16
N PHE A 188 -6.43 6.54 -17.46
CA PHE A 188 -5.23 5.88 -16.97
C PHE A 188 -4.03 6.33 -17.76
N ILE A 189 -3.00 6.79 -17.05
CA ILE A 189 -1.76 7.31 -17.60
C ILE A 189 -0.56 6.51 -17.08
N THR A 190 0.61 6.80 -17.62
CA THR A 190 1.90 6.29 -17.17
C THR A 190 2.97 7.37 -17.34
N SER A 191 4.25 7.02 -17.25
CA SER A 191 5.34 7.94 -17.52
C SER A 191 6.36 7.37 -18.51
N THR A 192 7.23 8.25 -19.00
CA THR A 192 8.34 7.85 -19.89
C THR A 192 9.36 6.95 -19.19
N TYR A 193 9.27 6.75 -17.85
CA TYR A 193 10.01 5.71 -17.15
C TYR A 193 9.71 4.31 -17.68
N TYR A 194 8.44 4.06 -18.03
CA TYR A 194 7.97 2.76 -18.50
C TYR A 194 7.85 2.68 -20.02
N MET A 195 7.34 3.72 -20.67
CA MET A 195 7.09 3.73 -22.11
C MET A 195 6.91 5.13 -22.68
N ASN A 196 7.15 5.31 -23.97
CA ASN A 196 7.00 6.61 -24.64
C ASN A 196 5.59 6.90 -25.15
N GLN A 197 4.74 5.88 -25.26
CA GLN A 197 3.32 6.01 -25.67
C GLN A 197 2.49 4.90 -25.04
N LEU A 198 1.20 5.17 -24.79
CA LEU A 198 0.29 4.15 -24.30
C LEU A 198 0.13 3.02 -25.33
N PRO A 199 0.03 1.75 -24.89
CA PRO A 199 -0.36 0.66 -25.77
C PRO A 199 -1.78 0.90 -26.33
N ASP A 200 -2.05 0.41 -27.55
CA ASP A 200 -3.35 0.57 -28.20
C ASP A 200 -4.54 0.11 -27.35
N TRP A 201 -4.38 -0.97 -26.58
CA TRP A 201 -5.43 -1.45 -25.70
C TRP A 201 -5.76 -0.46 -24.57
N ALA A 202 -4.74 0.21 -24.01
CA ALA A 202 -4.93 1.22 -22.96
C ALA A 202 -5.57 2.50 -23.53
N THR A 203 -5.15 2.92 -24.74
CA THR A 203 -5.76 4.04 -25.45
C THR A 203 -7.23 3.75 -25.78
N ARG A 204 -7.57 2.52 -26.26
CA ARG A 204 -8.98 2.12 -26.47
C ARG A 204 -9.78 2.11 -25.17
N PHE A 205 -9.18 1.65 -24.07
CA PHE A 205 -9.84 1.69 -22.76
C PHE A 205 -10.16 3.12 -22.33
N ASN A 206 -9.20 4.02 -22.40
CA ASN A 206 -9.37 5.43 -22.02
C ASN A 206 -10.42 6.15 -22.87
N ASN A 207 -10.54 5.78 -24.16
CA ASN A 207 -11.53 6.35 -25.08
C ASN A 207 -12.89 5.65 -25.03
N SER A 208 -13.08 4.69 -24.11
CA SER A 208 -14.35 4.00 -23.95
C SER A 208 -15.30 4.79 -23.02
N ASN A 209 -16.61 4.51 -23.14
CA ASN A 209 -17.63 5.12 -22.28
C ASN A 209 -17.81 4.37 -20.96
N ILE A 210 -16.75 3.70 -20.45
CA ILE A 210 -16.86 2.82 -19.29
C ILE A 210 -17.24 3.59 -18.03
N ILE A 211 -16.64 4.76 -17.80
CA ILE A 211 -16.96 5.58 -16.61
C ILE A 211 -18.41 6.02 -16.66
N ASP A 212 -18.87 6.56 -17.78
CA ASP A 212 -20.27 6.99 -17.95
C ASP A 212 -21.22 5.83 -17.69
N SER A 213 -20.91 4.63 -18.17
CA SER A 213 -21.75 3.45 -17.93
C SER A 213 -21.81 3.04 -16.45
N LEU A 214 -20.74 3.25 -15.69
CA LEU A 214 -20.70 2.94 -14.26
C LEU A 214 -21.51 3.93 -13.43
N ILE A 215 -21.45 5.22 -13.75
CA ILE A 215 -22.03 6.29 -12.92
C ILE A 215 -23.42 6.77 -13.39
N VAL A 216 -23.92 6.30 -14.54
CA VAL A 216 -25.16 6.80 -15.18
C VAL A 216 -26.38 6.78 -14.26
N LYS A 217 -26.44 5.84 -13.31
CA LYS A 217 -27.56 5.69 -12.38
C LYS A 217 -27.34 6.39 -11.03
N GLY A 218 -26.23 7.14 -10.90
CA GLY A 218 -25.78 7.62 -9.59
C GLY A 218 -25.32 6.48 -8.68
N TRP A 219 -24.99 6.80 -7.45
CA TRP A 219 -24.66 5.81 -6.43
C TRP A 219 -25.88 5.58 -5.52
N ASN A 220 -26.59 4.50 -5.80
CA ASN A 220 -27.65 3.95 -4.96
C ASN A 220 -27.07 2.78 -4.17
N THR A 221 -27.63 2.46 -3.00
CA THR A 221 -27.24 1.26 -2.25
C THR A 221 -27.45 0.00 -3.09
N LEU A 222 -26.54 -0.97 -3.00
CA LEU A 222 -26.56 -2.24 -3.76
C LEU A 222 -27.78 -3.10 -3.39
N TYR A 223 -28.18 -3.05 -2.14
CA TYR A 223 -29.32 -3.73 -1.55
C TYR A 223 -30.28 -2.71 -0.91
N PRO A 224 -31.52 -3.09 -0.53
CA PRO A 224 -32.42 -2.19 0.17
C PRO A 224 -31.73 -1.58 1.41
N ILE A 225 -31.78 -0.26 1.55
CA ILE A 225 -31.04 0.49 2.57
C ILE A 225 -31.33 0.02 4.00
N ASN A 226 -32.55 -0.40 4.27
CA ASN A 226 -32.95 -0.93 5.58
C ASN A 226 -32.28 -2.26 5.96
N THR A 227 -31.51 -2.87 5.05
CA THR A 227 -30.71 -4.08 5.30
C THR A 227 -29.29 -3.80 5.77
N TYR A 228 -28.82 -2.55 5.74
CA TYR A 228 -27.50 -2.13 6.19
C TYR A 228 -27.47 -1.98 7.72
N LYS A 229 -27.38 -3.12 8.41
CA LYS A 229 -27.48 -3.20 9.88
C LYS A 229 -26.13 -3.11 10.59
N GLN A 230 -25.04 -3.21 9.85
CA GLN A 230 -23.67 -3.12 10.36
C GLN A 230 -23.12 -1.70 10.33
N SER A 231 -23.93 -0.75 9.85
CA SER A 231 -23.60 0.67 9.67
C SER A 231 -24.51 1.57 10.51
N ASP A 232 -24.06 2.80 10.70
CA ASP A 232 -24.86 3.88 11.31
C ASP A 232 -26.04 4.26 10.41
N PRO A 233 -26.98 5.09 10.89
CA PRO A 233 -28.02 5.68 10.04
C PRO A 233 -27.43 6.52 8.90
N ASP A 234 -28.14 6.56 7.76
CA ASP A 234 -27.74 7.23 6.52
C ASP A 234 -27.44 8.75 6.64
N ASN A 235 -27.91 9.40 7.68
CA ASN A 235 -27.72 10.84 7.87
C ASN A 235 -27.16 11.12 9.27
N VAL A 236 -25.87 11.16 9.38
CA VAL A 236 -25.16 11.51 10.62
C VAL A 236 -24.26 12.73 10.41
N PRO A 237 -24.08 13.60 11.42
CA PRO A 237 -23.41 14.89 11.24
C PRO A 237 -21.89 14.80 11.11
N TYR A 238 -21.30 13.66 11.37
CA TYR A 238 -19.85 13.42 11.31
C TYR A 238 -19.40 12.75 10.01
N GLU A 239 -20.27 12.50 9.06
CA GLU A 239 -19.93 12.10 7.71
C GLU A 239 -19.71 13.31 6.81
N GLY A 240 -18.73 13.18 5.88
CA GLY A 240 -18.53 14.13 4.81
C GLY A 240 -19.55 13.95 3.70
N LYS A 241 -19.60 14.89 2.77
CA LYS A 241 -20.48 14.86 1.60
C LYS A 241 -19.78 15.43 0.38
N PHE A 242 -20.25 15.08 -0.80
CA PHE A 242 -19.76 15.70 -2.03
C PHE A 242 -20.16 17.18 -2.11
N VAL A 243 -19.36 17.95 -2.84
CA VAL A 243 -19.68 19.35 -3.12
C VAL A 243 -21.00 19.41 -3.90
N GLY A 244 -21.96 20.22 -3.40
CA GLY A 244 -23.30 20.36 -3.98
C GLY A 244 -24.37 19.52 -3.29
N GLU A 245 -24.03 18.53 -2.49
CA GLU A 245 -25.01 17.79 -1.68
C GLU A 245 -25.45 18.59 -0.44
N GLN A 246 -26.70 18.41 -0.04
CA GLN A 246 -27.23 19.02 1.19
C GLN A 246 -26.89 18.18 2.44
N ALA A 247 -26.90 16.87 2.31
CA ALA A 247 -26.59 15.89 3.37
C ALA A 247 -25.85 14.68 2.78
N PRO A 248 -25.11 13.91 3.61
CA PRO A 248 -24.42 12.68 3.18
C PRO A 248 -25.40 11.51 3.12
N VAL A 249 -26.36 11.54 2.20
CA VAL A 249 -27.46 10.56 2.15
C VAL A 249 -27.63 9.97 0.75
N PHE A 250 -27.99 8.71 0.70
CA PHE A 250 -28.33 8.04 -0.56
C PHE A 250 -29.65 8.55 -1.16
N PRO A 251 -29.77 8.63 -2.50
CA PRO A 251 -28.74 8.33 -3.50
C PRO A 251 -27.79 9.52 -3.75
N HIS A 252 -26.51 9.26 -3.98
CA HIS A 252 -25.55 10.29 -4.39
C HIS A 252 -25.62 10.52 -5.91
N PRO A 253 -25.75 11.78 -6.38
CA PRO A 253 -25.85 12.10 -7.80
C PRO A 253 -24.47 12.14 -8.48
N ILE A 254 -23.80 10.98 -8.51
CA ILE A 254 -22.38 10.88 -8.93
C ILE A 254 -22.15 11.30 -10.37
N LYS A 255 -23.11 11.14 -11.26
CA LYS A 255 -22.99 11.58 -12.64
C LYS A 255 -22.76 13.10 -12.75
N GLU A 256 -23.57 13.86 -12.04
CA GLU A 256 -23.50 15.33 -12.01
C GLU A 256 -22.23 15.80 -11.27
N ILE A 257 -21.90 15.13 -10.15
CA ILE A 257 -20.70 15.41 -9.37
C ILE A 257 -19.44 15.14 -10.21
N TYR A 258 -19.35 14.00 -10.90
CA TYR A 258 -18.23 13.64 -11.75
C TYR A 258 -18.08 14.60 -12.95
N ALA A 259 -19.17 15.06 -13.54
CA ALA A 259 -19.12 16.03 -14.62
C ALA A 259 -18.47 17.35 -14.21
N SER A 260 -18.64 17.76 -12.95
CA SER A 260 -18.00 18.96 -12.38
C SER A 260 -16.60 18.71 -11.83
N ASN A 261 -16.35 17.52 -11.30
CA ASN A 261 -15.08 17.13 -10.69
C ASN A 261 -14.79 15.63 -10.90
N LYS A 262 -13.94 15.32 -11.86
CA LYS A 262 -13.59 13.93 -12.19
C LYS A 262 -12.89 13.18 -11.05
N SER A 263 -12.21 13.88 -10.14
CA SER A 263 -11.57 13.24 -8.97
C SER A 263 -12.57 12.58 -8.03
N SER A 264 -13.85 12.97 -8.10
CA SER A 264 -14.92 12.40 -7.26
C SER A 264 -15.09 10.89 -7.41
N ILE A 265 -14.69 10.31 -8.55
CA ILE A 265 -14.72 8.85 -8.78
C ILE A 265 -13.91 8.08 -7.73
N ARG A 266 -12.88 8.71 -7.14
CA ARG A 266 -12.03 8.12 -6.10
C ARG A 266 -12.76 7.91 -4.78
N ASN A 267 -13.85 8.65 -4.56
CA ASN A 267 -14.68 8.59 -3.35
C ASN A 267 -15.98 7.81 -3.59
N THR A 268 -15.97 6.91 -4.56
CA THR A 268 -17.10 6.04 -4.91
C THR A 268 -16.64 4.61 -5.13
N PRO A 269 -17.51 3.60 -4.97
CA PRO A 269 -17.16 2.21 -5.30
C PRO A 269 -16.86 2.00 -6.80
N PHE A 270 -17.34 2.89 -7.67
CA PHE A 270 -17.19 2.76 -9.11
C PHE A 270 -15.74 2.89 -9.58
N GLY A 271 -14.89 3.63 -8.85
CA GLY A 271 -13.47 3.69 -9.15
C GLY A 271 -12.74 2.37 -8.87
N ASN A 272 -13.19 1.55 -7.92
CA ASN A 272 -12.69 0.19 -7.75
C ASN A 272 -13.08 -0.71 -8.92
N THR A 273 -14.34 -0.65 -9.37
CA THR A 273 -14.79 -1.37 -10.56
C THR A 273 -14.03 -0.92 -11.81
N LEU A 274 -13.78 0.38 -11.97
CA LEU A 274 -12.97 0.94 -13.04
C LEU A 274 -11.53 0.39 -13.01
N THR A 275 -10.92 0.35 -11.84
CA THR A 275 -9.58 -0.24 -11.62
C THR A 275 -9.55 -1.72 -12.01
N LEU A 276 -10.54 -2.49 -11.60
CA LEU A 276 -10.68 -3.90 -11.99
C LEU A 276 -10.79 -4.06 -13.52
N GLN A 277 -11.62 -3.25 -14.17
CA GLN A 277 -11.77 -3.36 -15.63
C GLN A 277 -10.46 -3.02 -16.37
N PHE A 278 -9.71 -2.01 -15.89
CA PHE A 278 -8.40 -1.69 -16.45
C PHE A 278 -7.37 -2.80 -16.17
N ALA A 279 -7.37 -3.39 -14.97
CA ALA A 279 -6.50 -4.52 -14.62
C ALA A 279 -6.79 -5.75 -15.51
N LYS A 280 -8.06 -6.03 -15.83
CA LYS A 280 -8.45 -7.08 -16.79
C LYS A 280 -7.98 -6.77 -18.21
N ALA A 281 -8.08 -5.52 -18.63
CA ALA A 281 -7.55 -5.10 -19.93
C ALA A 281 -6.01 -5.22 -19.99
N ALA A 282 -5.32 -4.91 -18.88
CA ALA A 282 -3.87 -5.10 -18.75
C ALA A 282 -3.47 -6.60 -18.74
N LEU A 283 -4.25 -7.45 -18.07
CA LEU A 283 -4.06 -8.92 -18.10
C LEU A 283 -4.05 -9.45 -19.52
N ASP A 284 -5.00 -9.00 -20.35
CA ASP A 284 -5.08 -9.37 -21.77
C ASP A 284 -4.01 -8.68 -22.61
N GLY A 285 -3.84 -7.39 -22.45
CA GLY A 285 -2.92 -6.58 -23.25
C GLY A 285 -1.46 -7.00 -23.13
N TYR A 286 -1.06 -7.45 -21.96
CA TYR A 286 0.29 -8.00 -21.71
C TYR A 286 0.35 -9.52 -21.82
N ASN A 287 -0.77 -10.21 -22.07
CA ASN A 287 -0.86 -11.68 -22.05
C ASN A 287 -0.28 -12.27 -20.74
N LEU A 288 -0.65 -11.69 -19.57
CA LEU A 288 -0.13 -12.13 -18.29
C LEU A 288 -0.59 -13.56 -17.96
N GLY A 289 0.33 -14.35 -17.42
CA GLY A 289 0.08 -15.74 -17.04
C GLY A 289 -0.05 -16.73 -18.22
N ARG A 290 0.25 -16.30 -19.45
CA ARG A 290 0.18 -17.15 -20.65
C ARG A 290 1.56 -17.58 -21.17
N GLY A 291 2.64 -17.02 -20.62
CA GLY A 291 4.01 -17.37 -20.95
C GLY A 291 4.54 -18.59 -20.18
N GLU A 292 5.83 -18.87 -20.36
CA GLU A 292 6.54 -19.91 -19.60
C GLU A 292 7.04 -19.41 -18.23
N ALA A 293 7.35 -18.12 -18.12
CA ALA A 293 7.75 -17.49 -16.88
C ALA A 293 6.53 -17.04 -16.08
N THR A 294 6.66 -17.04 -14.76
CA THR A 294 5.65 -16.47 -13.86
C THR A 294 5.58 -14.97 -14.06
N ASP A 295 4.38 -14.44 -14.32
CA ASP A 295 4.13 -13.00 -14.39
C ASP A 295 3.58 -12.47 -13.06
N PHE A 296 3.55 -11.13 -12.89
CA PHE A 296 3.02 -10.51 -11.68
C PHE A 296 2.10 -9.32 -12.05
N LEU A 297 0.90 -9.31 -11.46
CA LEU A 297 -0.06 -8.21 -11.56
C LEU A 297 -0.29 -7.64 -10.16
N THR A 298 -0.02 -6.35 -9.96
CA THR A 298 -0.37 -5.65 -8.72
C THR A 298 -1.62 -4.81 -8.94
N ILE A 299 -2.60 -4.92 -8.07
CA ILE A 299 -3.86 -4.17 -8.12
C ILE A 299 -4.07 -3.50 -6.77
N ASN A 300 -4.24 -2.18 -6.78
CA ASN A 300 -4.71 -1.47 -5.60
C ASN A 300 -6.13 -0.96 -5.83
N PHE A 301 -7.06 -1.38 -4.97
CA PHE A 301 -8.41 -0.84 -4.91
C PHE A 301 -8.42 0.40 -4.00
N ALA A 302 -8.25 1.57 -4.61
CA ALA A 302 -7.97 2.82 -3.92
C ALA A 302 -9.21 3.52 -3.34
N CYS A 303 -10.41 3.20 -3.84
CA CYS A 303 -11.61 3.94 -3.48
C CYS A 303 -12.14 3.62 -2.07
N THR A 304 -11.80 2.49 -1.52
CA THR A 304 -12.10 2.16 -0.12
C THR A 304 -11.50 3.20 0.84
N ASP A 305 -10.31 3.73 0.52
CA ASP A 305 -9.68 4.83 1.27
C ASP A 305 -10.43 6.15 1.06
N GLY A 306 -10.76 6.51 -0.18
CA GLY A 306 -11.48 7.75 -0.48
C GLY A 306 -12.86 7.80 0.18
N VAL A 307 -13.62 6.70 0.10
CA VAL A 307 -14.92 6.57 0.78
C VAL A 307 -14.73 6.56 2.29
N GLY A 308 -13.75 5.81 2.81
CA GLY A 308 -13.45 5.76 4.24
C GLY A 308 -13.07 7.13 4.80
N HIS A 309 -12.22 7.89 4.11
CA HIS A 309 -11.87 9.25 4.51
C HIS A 309 -13.09 10.18 4.56
N MET A 310 -13.99 10.08 3.59
CA MET A 310 -15.16 10.97 3.51
C MET A 310 -16.23 10.62 4.55
N TYR A 311 -16.59 9.35 4.67
CA TYR A 311 -17.74 8.94 5.44
C TYR A 311 -17.38 8.25 6.77
N GLY A 312 -16.20 7.67 6.87
CA GLY A 312 -15.77 6.93 8.07
C GLY A 312 -16.14 5.44 8.04
N PRO A 313 -15.56 4.65 8.97
CA PRO A 313 -15.64 3.18 8.93
C PRO A 313 -16.99 2.60 9.33
N ASN A 314 -17.93 3.42 9.79
CA ASN A 314 -19.24 2.96 10.26
C ASN A 314 -20.37 3.38 9.31
N SER A 315 -20.08 4.03 8.18
CA SER A 315 -21.06 4.53 7.22
C SER A 315 -21.68 3.43 6.34
N ILE A 316 -22.87 3.69 5.81
CA ILE A 316 -23.52 2.84 4.80
C ILE A 316 -22.66 2.81 3.52
N GLU A 317 -22.03 3.93 3.18
CA GLU A 317 -21.17 4.06 2.00
C GLU A 317 -19.98 3.12 2.05
N ILE A 318 -19.34 2.93 3.21
CA ILE A 318 -18.27 1.96 3.37
C ILE A 318 -18.79 0.53 3.26
N GLU A 319 -19.91 0.21 3.91
CA GLU A 319 -20.51 -1.12 3.79
C GLU A 319 -20.87 -1.42 2.33
N ASP A 320 -21.54 -0.50 1.62
CA ASP A 320 -21.91 -0.66 0.21
C ASP A 320 -20.69 -0.82 -0.70
N THR A 321 -19.62 -0.07 -0.40
CA THR A 321 -18.35 -0.17 -1.13
C THR A 321 -17.73 -1.56 -0.99
N TYR A 322 -17.72 -2.14 0.21
CA TYR A 322 -17.20 -3.50 0.42
C TYR A 322 -18.09 -4.58 -0.18
N LEU A 323 -19.42 -4.42 -0.17
CA LEU A 323 -20.34 -5.35 -0.83
C LEU A 323 -20.19 -5.35 -2.36
N ARG A 324 -19.87 -4.20 -2.94
CA ARG A 324 -19.53 -4.09 -4.39
C ARG A 324 -18.16 -4.65 -4.68
N LEU A 325 -17.17 -4.36 -3.83
CA LEU A 325 -15.82 -4.91 -3.98
C LEU A 325 -15.84 -6.45 -3.89
N ASP A 326 -16.69 -7.05 -3.06
CA ASP A 326 -16.88 -8.50 -3.03
C ASP A 326 -17.30 -9.07 -4.38
N LYS A 327 -18.21 -8.39 -5.09
CA LYS A 327 -18.60 -8.78 -6.47
C LYS A 327 -17.48 -8.54 -7.49
N ASP A 328 -16.72 -7.48 -7.34
CA ASP A 328 -15.57 -7.19 -8.18
C ASP A 328 -14.49 -8.24 -8.02
N LEU A 329 -14.20 -8.68 -6.79
CA LEU A 329 -13.28 -9.78 -6.51
C LEU A 329 -13.78 -11.11 -7.10
N ALA A 330 -15.06 -11.44 -6.97
CA ALA A 330 -15.65 -12.61 -7.58
C ALA A 330 -15.48 -12.60 -9.12
N ASN A 331 -15.69 -11.46 -9.75
CA ASN A 331 -15.47 -11.27 -11.19
C ASN A 331 -13.99 -11.42 -11.58
N LEU A 332 -13.08 -10.88 -10.78
CA LEU A 332 -11.64 -11.04 -10.98
C LEU A 332 -11.23 -12.52 -10.92
N PHE A 333 -11.67 -13.23 -9.87
CA PHE A 333 -11.30 -14.65 -9.68
C PHE A 333 -11.85 -15.51 -10.80
N GLN A 334 -13.08 -15.27 -11.23
CA GLN A 334 -13.64 -15.96 -12.41
C GLN A 334 -12.80 -15.68 -13.67
N THR A 335 -12.37 -14.42 -13.88
CA THR A 335 -11.51 -14.05 -15.01
C THR A 335 -10.17 -14.78 -14.95
N LEU A 336 -9.54 -14.85 -13.78
CA LEU A 336 -8.27 -15.55 -13.58
C LEU A 336 -8.42 -17.07 -13.82
N ASP A 337 -9.49 -17.68 -13.31
CA ASP A 337 -9.78 -19.11 -13.54
C ASP A 337 -9.95 -19.42 -15.03
N GLN A 338 -10.61 -18.54 -15.79
CA GLN A 338 -10.84 -18.71 -17.23
C GLN A 338 -9.59 -18.45 -18.08
N LYS A 339 -8.82 -17.39 -17.77
CA LYS A 339 -7.74 -16.91 -18.63
C LYS A 339 -6.36 -17.49 -18.30
N VAL A 340 -6.09 -17.73 -17.03
CA VAL A 340 -4.81 -18.29 -16.54
C VAL A 340 -4.93 -19.78 -16.25
N GLY A 341 -6.08 -20.18 -15.74
CA GLY A 341 -6.40 -21.55 -15.35
C GLY A 341 -6.55 -21.72 -13.85
N LYS A 342 -7.56 -22.48 -13.44
CA LYS A 342 -7.82 -22.77 -12.02
C LYS A 342 -6.61 -23.46 -11.39
N GLY A 343 -6.15 -22.94 -10.24
CA GLY A 343 -4.97 -23.48 -9.54
C GLY A 343 -3.62 -23.14 -10.21
N GLN A 344 -3.60 -22.31 -11.26
CA GLN A 344 -2.37 -21.87 -11.94
C GLN A 344 -1.94 -20.44 -11.55
N TRP A 345 -2.67 -19.77 -10.68
CA TRP A 345 -2.36 -18.44 -10.16
C TRP A 345 -2.31 -18.45 -8.63
N LEU A 346 -1.38 -17.67 -8.09
CA LEU A 346 -1.23 -17.38 -6.67
C LEU A 346 -1.75 -15.97 -6.42
N LEU A 347 -2.54 -15.79 -5.38
CA LEU A 347 -3.02 -14.48 -4.97
C LEU A 347 -2.71 -14.25 -3.49
N PHE A 348 -2.35 -13.01 -3.17
CA PHE A 348 -2.47 -12.51 -1.82
C PHE A 348 -3.32 -11.22 -1.81
N LEU A 349 -4.13 -11.09 -0.75
CA LEU A 349 -4.90 -9.88 -0.47
C LEU A 349 -4.46 -9.34 0.88
N THR A 350 -4.19 -8.03 0.91
CA THR A 350 -3.84 -7.28 2.14
C THR A 350 -4.36 -5.85 2.06
N ALA A 351 -4.00 -5.03 3.03
CA ALA A 351 -4.20 -3.58 3.02
C ALA A 351 -2.87 -2.87 3.30
N ASP A 352 -2.80 -1.61 2.94
CA ASP A 352 -1.67 -0.73 3.25
C ASP A 352 -1.78 -0.09 4.64
N HIS A 353 -3.00 0.09 5.15
CA HIS A 353 -3.38 0.54 6.51
C HIS A 353 -4.87 0.36 6.74
N GLY A 354 -5.32 0.60 7.98
CA GLY A 354 -6.72 0.73 8.34
C GLY A 354 -7.14 2.20 8.49
N ALA A 355 -8.14 2.47 9.35
CA ALA A 355 -8.64 3.82 9.63
C ALA A 355 -9.23 3.95 11.04
N ALA A 356 -9.09 5.14 11.62
CA ALA A 356 -9.76 5.51 12.87
C ALA A 356 -11.27 5.65 12.66
N ASN A 357 -12.05 5.54 13.74
CA ASN A 357 -13.43 5.99 13.71
C ASN A 357 -13.49 7.53 13.62
N THR A 358 -14.58 8.08 13.08
CA THR A 358 -14.79 9.53 13.08
C THR A 358 -14.87 10.06 14.52
N VAL A 359 -14.41 11.29 14.75
CA VAL A 359 -14.47 11.88 16.10
C VAL A 359 -15.90 12.01 16.59
N GLY A 360 -16.85 12.37 15.70
CA GLY A 360 -18.26 12.47 16.05
C GLY A 360 -18.85 11.14 16.49
N PHE A 361 -18.58 10.05 15.79
CA PHE A 361 -18.97 8.69 16.20
C PHE A 361 -18.42 8.35 17.59
N MET A 362 -17.14 8.60 17.83
CA MET A 362 -16.50 8.32 19.12
C MET A 362 -17.18 9.07 20.26
N GLN A 363 -17.47 10.37 20.06
CA GLN A 363 -18.12 11.21 21.06
C GLN A 363 -19.57 10.80 21.32
N GLU A 364 -20.35 10.48 20.30
CA GLU A 364 -21.72 10.00 20.43
C GLU A 364 -21.79 8.72 21.28
N HIS A 365 -20.81 7.83 21.11
CA HIS A 365 -20.71 6.56 21.84
C HIS A 365 -19.90 6.66 23.13
N LYS A 366 -19.55 7.88 23.61
CA LYS A 366 -18.77 8.12 24.84
C LYS A 366 -17.38 7.46 24.82
N LEU A 367 -16.82 7.31 23.63
CA LEU A 367 -15.46 6.83 23.42
C LEU A 367 -14.48 8.02 23.29
N PRO A 368 -13.20 7.83 23.59
CA PRO A 368 -12.20 8.89 23.43
C PRO A 368 -12.09 9.34 21.97
N GLY A 369 -12.43 10.59 21.68
CA GLY A 369 -12.33 11.19 20.34
C GLY A 369 -12.16 12.70 20.44
N GLU A 370 -11.06 13.23 19.87
CA GLU A 370 -10.71 14.64 19.94
C GLU A 370 -10.15 15.15 18.61
N LEU A 371 -10.42 16.42 18.31
CA LEU A 371 -9.79 17.12 17.19
C LEU A 371 -8.57 17.90 17.68
N THR A 372 -7.44 17.77 16.97
CA THR A 372 -6.18 18.43 17.29
C THR A 372 -5.74 19.35 16.16
N SER A 373 -4.84 20.30 16.49
CA SER A 373 -4.30 21.26 15.51
C SER A 373 -2.77 21.21 15.50
N PRO A 374 -2.16 20.47 14.56
CA PRO A 374 -0.70 20.42 14.43
C PRO A 374 -0.06 21.79 14.24
N SER A 375 -0.71 22.72 13.54
CA SER A 375 -0.20 24.10 13.36
C SER A 375 -0.08 24.85 14.69
N ARG A 376 -1.09 24.74 15.57
CA ARG A 376 -1.00 25.35 16.93
C ARG A 376 0.14 24.76 17.73
N LEU A 377 0.40 23.48 17.59
CA LEU A 377 1.50 22.81 18.28
C LEU A 377 2.85 23.31 17.76
N VAL A 378 3.01 23.47 16.44
CA VAL A 378 4.22 24.07 15.82
C VAL A 378 4.46 25.49 16.35
N ASP A 379 3.42 26.35 16.36
CA ASP A 379 3.52 27.74 16.84
C ASP A 379 3.92 27.80 18.33
N SER A 380 3.30 26.95 19.14
CA SER A 380 3.59 26.90 20.58
C SER A 380 4.99 26.37 20.86
N LEU A 381 5.44 25.34 20.13
CA LEU A 381 6.80 24.82 20.22
C LEU A 381 7.83 25.86 19.77
N ASN A 382 7.62 26.54 18.65
CA ASN A 382 8.50 27.61 18.18
C ASN A 382 8.60 28.76 19.19
N ARG A 383 7.49 29.17 19.81
CA ARG A 383 7.50 30.19 20.86
C ARG A 383 8.35 29.75 22.04
N ARG A 384 8.17 28.50 22.50
CA ARG A 384 8.95 27.96 23.61
C ARG A 384 10.45 27.88 23.30
N LEU A 385 10.80 27.42 22.11
CA LEU A 385 12.21 27.34 21.70
C LEU A 385 12.83 28.74 21.53
N ASN A 386 12.06 29.74 21.03
CA ASN A 386 12.52 31.11 20.95
C ASN A 386 12.80 31.74 22.35
N GLU A 387 11.96 31.43 23.34
CA GLU A 387 12.20 31.83 24.73
C GLU A 387 13.54 31.31 25.27
N LEU A 388 13.87 30.05 24.94
CA LEU A 388 15.06 29.38 25.46
C LEU A 388 16.35 29.73 24.70
N PHE A 389 16.27 29.83 23.39
CA PHE A 389 17.44 29.91 22.51
C PHE A 389 17.58 31.30 21.80
N GLN A 390 16.63 32.21 22.01
CA GLN A 390 16.59 33.54 21.41
C GLN A 390 16.66 33.55 19.86
N VAL A 391 16.22 32.44 19.21
CA VAL A 391 16.15 32.29 17.76
C VAL A 391 14.76 31.79 17.39
N SER A 392 14.07 32.51 16.51
CA SER A 392 12.73 32.17 16.04
C SER A 392 12.76 31.20 14.87
N GLY A 393 11.67 30.41 14.67
CA GLY A 393 11.46 29.58 13.49
C GLY A 393 12.40 28.36 13.42
N LEU A 394 12.71 27.76 14.56
CA LEU A 394 13.54 26.55 14.64
C LEU A 394 12.79 25.29 14.19
N VAL A 395 11.45 25.29 14.24
CA VAL A 395 10.58 24.20 13.78
C VAL A 395 9.86 24.65 12.51
N ARG A 396 10.00 23.89 11.44
CA ARG A 396 9.32 24.13 10.15
C ARG A 396 7.91 23.54 10.12
N SER A 397 7.77 22.29 10.58
CA SER A 397 6.48 21.58 10.55
C SER A 397 6.46 20.42 11.53
N ILE A 398 5.25 19.94 11.80
CA ILE A 398 5.01 18.59 12.34
C ILE A 398 4.22 17.86 11.26
N SER A 399 4.84 16.86 10.63
CA SER A 399 4.24 16.03 9.60
C SER A 399 4.69 14.57 9.78
N ASN A 400 3.88 13.62 9.32
CA ASN A 400 4.16 12.19 9.47
C ASN A 400 4.45 11.79 10.94
N ASN A 401 3.78 12.43 11.89
CA ASN A 401 4.00 12.31 13.34
C ASN A 401 5.41 12.73 13.81
N MET A 402 6.15 13.49 13.03
CA MET A 402 7.52 13.90 13.32
C MET A 402 7.70 15.40 13.26
N VAL A 403 8.53 15.95 14.16
CA VAL A 403 8.93 17.35 14.16
C VAL A 403 10.09 17.54 13.19
N ASN A 404 9.89 18.40 12.20
CA ASN A 404 10.88 18.80 11.22
C ASN A 404 11.49 20.14 11.63
N PHE A 405 12.78 20.15 11.92
CA PHE A 405 13.52 21.36 12.33
C PHE A 405 14.12 22.09 11.13
N ASP A 406 14.36 23.38 11.29
CA ASP A 406 15.21 24.16 10.38
C ASP A 406 16.68 23.95 10.73
N VAL A 407 17.23 22.84 10.27
CA VAL A 407 18.60 22.40 10.57
C VAL A 407 19.63 23.46 10.13
N ASN A 408 19.40 24.10 8.97
CA ASN A 408 20.29 25.15 8.47
C ASN A 408 20.29 26.37 9.39
N ARG A 409 19.13 26.78 9.88
CA ARG A 409 18.99 27.88 10.84
C ARG A 409 19.67 27.55 12.17
N ILE A 410 19.50 26.34 12.67
CA ILE A 410 20.11 25.89 13.91
C ILE A 410 21.64 25.99 13.83
N TYR A 411 22.24 25.42 12.78
CA TYR A 411 23.70 25.45 12.63
C TYR A 411 24.23 26.84 12.32
N SER A 412 23.55 27.65 11.50
CA SER A 412 23.97 29.03 11.22
C SER A 412 23.89 29.95 12.44
N SER A 413 23.05 29.62 13.42
CA SER A 413 22.94 30.32 14.70
C SER A 413 23.88 29.76 15.77
N ALA A 414 24.77 28.85 15.45
CA ALA A 414 25.68 28.15 16.36
C ALA A 414 24.99 27.52 17.58
N LEU A 415 23.75 26.99 17.37
CA LEU A 415 22.98 26.36 18.44
C LEU A 415 23.28 24.85 18.50
N ASP A 416 23.24 24.31 19.73
CA ASP A 416 23.31 22.88 19.96
C ASP A 416 21.98 22.21 19.59
N PHE A 417 22.01 21.37 18.54
CA PHE A 417 20.82 20.68 18.06
C PHE A 417 20.28 19.65 19.07
N ASP A 418 21.15 19.00 19.84
CA ASP A 418 20.70 18.04 20.86
C ASP A 418 19.99 18.76 22.01
N ALA A 419 20.46 19.94 22.42
CA ALA A 419 19.77 20.78 23.40
C ALA A 419 18.38 21.22 22.89
N ILE A 420 18.26 21.59 21.60
CA ILE A 420 16.98 21.95 20.98
C ILE A 420 16.02 20.76 20.94
N LYS A 421 16.48 19.56 20.51
CA LYS A 421 15.66 18.35 20.50
C LYS A 421 15.18 17.99 21.91
N LYS A 422 16.07 18.08 22.90
CA LYS A 422 15.71 17.85 24.29
C LYS A 422 14.63 18.82 24.76
N ALA A 423 14.79 20.10 24.51
CA ALA A 423 13.81 21.13 24.88
C ALA A 423 12.45 20.89 24.18
N ALA A 424 12.48 20.45 22.90
CA ALA A 424 11.28 20.10 22.16
C ALA A 424 10.57 18.88 22.78
N VAL A 425 11.30 17.82 23.10
CA VAL A 425 10.74 16.63 23.77
C VAL A 425 10.13 17.01 25.13
N ASP A 426 10.86 17.77 25.96
CA ASP A 426 10.40 18.23 27.28
C ASP A 426 9.13 19.08 27.20
N PHE A 427 8.98 19.90 26.16
CA PHE A 427 7.78 20.68 25.89
C PHE A 427 6.61 19.80 25.42
N LEU A 428 6.86 18.95 24.42
CA LEU A 428 5.85 18.13 23.78
C LEU A 428 5.23 17.10 24.72
N GLN A 429 6.02 16.46 25.58
CA GLN A 429 5.52 15.51 26.59
C GLN A 429 4.55 16.12 27.61
N ARG A 430 4.53 17.44 27.76
CA ARG A 430 3.60 18.15 28.65
C ARG A 430 2.31 18.57 27.96
N GLN A 431 2.19 18.35 26.65
CA GLN A 431 0.96 18.71 25.94
C GLN A 431 -0.11 17.64 26.20
N PRO A 432 -1.36 18.08 26.47
CA PRO A 432 -2.43 17.16 26.84
C PRO A 432 -2.81 16.14 25.76
N GLU A 433 -2.55 16.45 24.49
CA GLU A 433 -2.82 15.61 23.33
C GLU A 433 -1.73 14.58 23.04
N ILE A 434 -0.54 14.68 23.66
CA ILE A 434 0.60 13.82 23.38
C ILE A 434 0.79 12.80 24.50
N VAL A 435 0.97 11.53 24.13
CA VAL A 435 1.28 10.42 25.06
C VAL A 435 2.79 10.24 25.17
N ILE A 436 3.51 10.29 24.04
CA ILE A 436 4.96 10.12 23.98
C ILE A 436 5.54 11.14 23.01
N ALA A 437 6.63 11.78 23.40
CA ALA A 437 7.53 12.48 22.51
C ALA A 437 8.95 11.95 22.72
N VAL A 438 9.67 11.64 21.64
CA VAL A 438 10.99 11.02 21.74
C VAL A 438 11.92 11.54 20.65
N ASP A 439 13.16 11.87 21.03
CA ASP A 439 14.26 12.01 20.08
C ASP A 439 14.53 10.63 19.45
N ILE A 440 14.28 10.49 18.16
CA ILE A 440 14.33 9.21 17.46
C ILE A 440 15.74 8.60 17.54
N SER A 441 16.79 9.43 17.54
CA SER A 441 18.16 8.94 17.67
C SER A 441 18.45 8.27 19.01
N LYS A 442 17.61 8.51 20.03
CA LYS A 442 17.72 7.97 21.38
C LYS A 442 16.59 7.00 21.76
N VAL A 443 15.80 6.54 20.77
CA VAL A 443 14.65 5.66 21.06
C VAL A 443 15.06 4.37 21.75
N GLY A 444 16.24 3.81 21.46
CA GLY A 444 16.77 2.61 22.11
C GLY A 444 16.91 2.74 23.63
N GLU A 445 17.26 3.94 24.10
CA GLU A 445 17.50 4.27 25.52
C GLU A 445 16.23 4.84 26.21
N SER A 446 15.19 5.12 25.43
CA SER A 446 13.96 5.73 25.95
C SER A 446 13.00 4.70 26.53
N PRO A 447 12.21 5.06 27.58
CA PRO A 447 11.22 4.17 28.21
C PRO A 447 9.93 4.07 27.35
N VAL A 448 10.07 3.81 26.06
CA VAL A 448 8.97 3.59 25.12
C VAL A 448 8.63 2.10 25.13
N PRO A 449 7.35 1.71 25.36
CA PRO A 449 6.96 0.29 25.39
C PRO A 449 6.97 -0.34 23.99
N GLU A 450 7.15 -1.67 23.92
CA GLU A 450 6.88 -2.43 22.70
C GLU A 450 5.35 -2.52 22.45
N PRO A 451 4.90 -2.59 21.20
CA PRO A 451 5.69 -2.62 19.96
C PRO A 451 6.14 -1.22 19.48
N LEU A 452 5.77 -0.15 20.14
CA LEU A 452 6.04 1.23 19.71
C LEU A 452 7.53 1.51 19.52
N LYS A 453 8.39 1.02 20.40
CA LYS A 453 9.84 1.21 20.31
C LYS A 453 10.39 0.66 18.99
N THR A 454 10.01 -0.55 18.65
CA THR A 454 10.37 -1.20 17.36
C THR A 454 9.78 -0.42 16.18
N MET A 455 8.50 -0.02 16.23
CA MET A 455 7.85 0.73 15.17
C MET A 455 8.55 2.06 14.89
N ILE A 456 8.96 2.79 15.94
CA ILE A 456 9.68 4.06 15.82
C ILE A 456 11.06 3.85 15.16
N GLY A 457 11.80 2.84 15.61
CA GLY A 457 13.10 2.49 15.03
C GLY A 457 13.01 2.14 13.55
N ASN A 458 11.98 1.40 13.15
CA ASN A 458 11.71 1.01 11.77
C ASN A 458 11.32 2.19 10.86
N SER A 459 10.93 3.32 11.45
CA SER A 459 10.37 4.48 10.72
C SER A 459 11.43 5.50 10.31
N TYR A 460 12.62 5.46 10.90
CA TYR A 460 13.58 6.56 10.81
C TYR A 460 14.57 6.40 9.67
N TYR A 461 14.45 7.25 8.67
CA TYR A 461 15.49 7.45 7.66
C TYR A 461 16.00 8.90 7.74
N PHE A 462 17.21 9.11 8.23
CA PHE A 462 17.72 10.40 8.70
C PHE A 462 17.64 11.57 7.68
N LYS A 463 17.68 11.29 6.37
CA LYS A 463 17.57 12.32 5.32
C LYS A 463 16.14 12.76 5.04
N ARG A 464 15.13 11.94 5.42
CA ARG A 464 13.73 12.10 5.02
C ARG A 464 12.77 12.07 6.20
N SER A 465 13.27 11.92 7.41
CA SER A 465 12.47 11.88 8.63
C SER A 465 12.78 13.06 9.54
N GLY A 466 11.77 13.56 10.25
CA GLY A 466 11.96 14.50 11.36
C GLY A 466 12.75 13.87 12.50
N SER A 467 13.25 14.69 13.42
CA SER A 467 14.17 14.23 14.47
C SER A 467 13.50 13.89 15.80
N VAL A 468 12.28 14.39 16.05
CA VAL A 468 11.47 14.07 17.24
C VAL A 468 10.16 13.47 16.76
N LEU A 469 9.84 12.26 17.22
CA LEU A 469 8.57 11.60 16.92
C LEU A 469 7.59 11.84 18.05
N ILE A 470 6.33 12.06 17.71
CA ILE A 470 5.22 12.21 18.65
C ILE A 470 4.21 11.08 18.47
N VAL A 471 3.71 10.56 19.58
CA VAL A 471 2.61 9.63 19.68
C VAL A 471 1.44 10.35 20.32
N ALA A 472 0.40 10.57 19.54
CA ALA A 472 -0.83 11.19 20.00
C ALA A 472 -1.71 10.19 20.77
N LYS A 473 -2.69 10.69 21.54
CA LYS A 473 -3.72 9.88 22.16
C LYS A 473 -4.54 9.11 21.10
N SER A 474 -5.08 7.98 21.49
CA SER A 474 -6.01 7.23 20.65
C SER A 474 -7.24 8.06 20.31
N GLY A 475 -7.79 7.89 19.10
CA GLY A 475 -9.00 8.58 18.64
C GLY A 475 -8.80 10.07 18.31
N GLN A 476 -7.56 10.56 18.26
CA GLN A 476 -7.29 11.94 17.85
C GLN A 476 -7.13 12.05 16.33
N LEU A 477 -7.87 13.00 15.74
CA LEU A 477 -7.73 13.41 14.34
C LEU A 477 -7.40 14.90 14.25
N GLU A 478 -6.88 15.33 13.09
CA GLU A 478 -6.60 16.74 12.86
C GLU A 478 -7.90 17.54 12.69
N ALA A 479 -7.89 18.81 13.10
CA ALA A 479 -9.08 19.64 13.22
C ALA A 479 -9.87 19.87 11.91
N PHE A 480 -9.27 19.62 10.74
CA PHE A 480 -9.98 19.68 9.47
C PHE A 480 -10.88 18.45 9.23
N TYR A 481 -10.66 17.33 9.96
CA TYR A 481 -11.54 16.16 9.96
C TYR A 481 -12.74 16.34 10.94
N LYS A 482 -13.45 17.47 10.86
CA LYS A 482 -14.73 17.64 11.57
C LYS A 482 -15.75 16.63 11.10
N THR A 483 -15.68 16.24 9.84
CA THR A 483 -16.41 15.15 9.22
C THR A 483 -15.41 14.19 8.58
N GLY A 484 -15.80 12.91 8.49
CA GLY A 484 -14.92 11.87 7.96
C GLY A 484 -13.81 11.44 8.92
N THR A 485 -12.80 10.75 8.40
CA THR A 485 -11.72 10.16 9.20
C THR A 485 -10.37 10.17 8.48
N SER A 486 -9.35 9.73 9.22
CA SER A 486 -7.99 9.54 8.71
C SER A 486 -7.32 8.36 9.42
N HIS A 487 -6.06 8.16 9.10
CA HIS A 487 -5.16 7.13 9.61
C HIS A 487 -3.77 7.74 9.92
N SER A 488 -2.69 6.99 9.90
CA SER A 488 -1.30 7.38 10.17
C SER A 488 -0.81 7.11 11.59
N LYS A 489 -1.62 6.49 12.43
CA LYS A 489 -1.28 6.25 13.84
C LYS A 489 -0.81 4.80 14.07
N TRP A 490 -0.31 4.54 15.28
CA TRP A 490 0.15 3.20 15.69
C TRP A 490 -0.98 2.27 16.16
N ASN A 491 -2.16 2.82 16.39
CA ASN A 491 -3.29 2.14 17.00
C ASN A 491 -3.77 0.95 16.13
N PRO A 492 -4.29 -0.13 16.72
CA PRO A 492 -4.74 -1.29 15.97
C PRO A 492 -5.80 -1.02 14.90
N TYR A 493 -6.63 0.03 15.06
CA TYR A 493 -7.58 0.40 14.02
C TYR A 493 -6.92 0.88 12.72
N ASP A 494 -5.67 1.40 12.78
CA ASP A 494 -4.85 1.76 11.62
C ASP A 494 -3.90 0.64 11.21
N THR A 495 -3.47 -0.21 12.16
CA THR A 495 -2.34 -1.13 11.95
C THR A 495 -2.71 -2.59 11.84
N HIS A 496 -3.92 -3.01 12.26
CA HIS A 496 -4.40 -4.38 12.09
C HIS A 496 -5.09 -4.54 10.73
N ILE A 497 -4.41 -5.21 9.82
CA ILE A 497 -4.78 -5.36 8.41
C ILE A 497 -5.05 -6.82 8.05
N PRO A 498 -5.83 -7.11 6.99
CA PRO A 498 -5.95 -8.47 6.47
C PRO A 498 -4.66 -8.93 5.80
N PHE A 499 -4.38 -10.24 5.86
CA PHE A 499 -3.42 -10.91 4.98
C PHE A 499 -3.93 -12.32 4.68
N ILE A 500 -4.34 -12.53 3.43
CA ILE A 500 -4.92 -13.81 2.97
C ILE A 500 -4.17 -14.25 1.72
N LEU A 501 -3.74 -15.52 1.70
CA LEU A 501 -3.13 -16.18 0.56
C LEU A 501 -4.15 -17.14 -0.05
N TYR A 502 -4.20 -17.24 -1.40
CA TYR A 502 -5.14 -18.12 -2.09
C TYR A 502 -4.55 -18.64 -3.42
N GLY A 503 -4.98 -19.82 -3.81
CA GLY A 503 -4.73 -20.39 -5.14
C GLY A 503 -3.56 -21.35 -5.19
N TRP A 504 -2.64 -21.17 -6.15
CA TRP A 504 -1.57 -22.11 -6.42
C TRP A 504 -0.79 -22.49 -5.16
N ASN A 505 -0.78 -23.79 -4.86
CA ASN A 505 -0.03 -24.41 -3.77
C ASN A 505 -0.37 -23.90 -2.35
N ILE A 506 -1.51 -23.22 -2.17
CA ILE A 506 -2.01 -22.77 -0.87
C ILE A 506 -3.07 -23.73 -0.36
N LYS A 507 -2.86 -24.28 0.84
CA LYS A 507 -3.85 -25.07 1.57
C LYS A 507 -4.70 -24.15 2.46
N PRO A 508 -6.02 -24.37 2.54
CA PRO A 508 -6.86 -23.62 3.47
C PRO A 508 -6.36 -23.74 4.91
N GLY A 509 -6.37 -22.61 5.64
CA GLY A 509 -5.94 -22.59 7.03
C GLY A 509 -6.05 -21.19 7.65
N ARG A 510 -5.75 -21.12 8.94
CA ARG A 510 -5.73 -19.87 9.70
C ARG A 510 -4.52 -19.83 10.64
N LEU A 511 -3.97 -18.62 10.80
CA LEU A 511 -2.85 -18.35 11.69
C LEU A 511 -3.20 -17.21 12.64
N ASN A 512 -3.13 -17.45 13.96
CA ASN A 512 -3.50 -16.45 14.96
C ASN A 512 -2.31 -15.76 15.64
N ARG A 513 -1.06 -16.26 15.45
CA ARG A 513 0.11 -15.51 15.93
C ARG A 513 0.27 -14.22 15.14
N THR A 514 0.94 -13.26 15.75
CA THR A 514 1.27 -12.01 15.05
C THR A 514 2.16 -12.28 13.83
N VAL A 515 1.77 -11.67 12.71
CA VAL A 515 2.53 -11.56 11.47
C VAL A 515 2.76 -10.07 11.22
N ASN A 516 3.97 -9.67 10.88
CA ASN A 516 4.23 -8.28 10.50
C ASN A 516 3.90 -8.05 9.02
N MET A 517 3.50 -6.87 8.65
CA MET A 517 3.31 -6.51 7.24
C MET A 517 4.57 -6.77 6.41
N SER A 518 5.76 -6.53 7.00
CA SER A 518 7.06 -6.82 6.38
C SER A 518 7.28 -8.30 6.05
N ASP A 519 6.51 -9.22 6.63
CA ASP A 519 6.62 -10.67 6.41
C ASP A 519 5.94 -11.13 5.10
N ILE A 520 5.14 -10.26 4.47
CA ILE A 520 4.36 -10.59 3.26
C ILE A 520 5.31 -10.88 2.08
N ALA A 521 6.17 -9.94 1.70
CA ALA A 521 7.08 -10.12 0.56
C ALA A 521 8.02 -11.32 0.70
N PRO A 522 8.72 -11.53 1.83
CA PRO A 522 9.58 -12.71 2.00
C PRO A 522 8.80 -14.02 1.97
N THR A 523 7.54 -14.05 2.42
CA THR A 523 6.67 -15.23 2.30
C THR A 523 6.35 -15.55 0.84
N ILE A 524 6.01 -14.54 0.04
CA ILE A 524 5.79 -14.71 -1.40
C ILE A 524 7.09 -15.14 -2.11
N ALA A 525 8.25 -14.56 -1.72
CA ALA A 525 9.55 -14.96 -2.25
C ALA A 525 9.84 -16.44 -2.01
N ALA A 526 9.58 -16.92 -0.80
CA ALA A 526 9.75 -18.33 -0.43
C ALA A 526 8.83 -19.25 -1.24
N LEU A 527 7.54 -18.90 -1.40
CA LEU A 527 6.60 -19.66 -2.24
C LEU A 527 7.04 -19.73 -3.71
N LEU A 528 7.65 -18.67 -4.22
CA LEU A 528 8.15 -18.60 -5.59
C LEU A 528 9.57 -19.14 -5.75
N HIS A 529 10.26 -19.51 -4.67
CA HIS A 529 11.66 -19.87 -4.66
C HIS A 529 12.54 -18.84 -5.41
N ILE A 530 12.42 -17.58 -5.00
CA ILE A 530 13.23 -16.45 -5.49
C ILE A 530 13.89 -15.75 -4.30
N GLN A 531 14.83 -14.86 -4.60
CA GLN A 531 15.46 -14.03 -3.57
C GLN A 531 14.45 -13.05 -2.98
N MET A 532 14.63 -12.69 -1.72
CA MET A 532 13.90 -11.61 -1.06
C MET A 532 14.40 -10.26 -1.56
N GLY A 533 13.57 -9.22 -1.48
CA GLY A 533 13.97 -7.85 -1.80
C GLY A 533 15.21 -7.41 -1.01
N SER A 534 16.04 -6.57 -1.63
CA SER A 534 17.38 -6.19 -1.11
C SER A 534 17.37 -5.51 0.27
N GLY A 535 16.24 -4.95 0.69
CA GLY A 535 16.05 -4.34 2.01
C GLY A 535 15.09 -5.11 2.92
N SER A 536 14.76 -6.37 2.57
CA SER A 536 13.79 -7.16 3.35
C SER A 536 14.32 -7.46 4.76
N VAL A 537 13.49 -7.18 5.76
CA VAL A 537 13.73 -7.49 7.18
C VAL A 537 12.67 -8.43 7.76
N GLY A 538 11.63 -8.71 6.96
CA GLY A 538 10.53 -9.58 7.38
C GLY A 538 10.92 -11.05 7.41
N GLN A 539 10.08 -11.83 8.07
CA GLN A 539 10.24 -13.27 8.22
C GLN A 539 9.24 -14.03 7.35
N VAL A 540 9.64 -15.20 6.88
CA VAL A 540 8.73 -16.09 6.14
C VAL A 540 7.67 -16.65 7.09
N VAL A 541 6.40 -16.55 6.71
CA VAL A 541 5.31 -17.28 7.37
C VAL A 541 5.40 -18.75 6.93
N THR A 542 6.16 -19.52 7.68
CA THR A 542 6.53 -20.90 7.32
C THR A 542 5.35 -21.85 7.27
N GLU A 543 4.27 -21.55 7.98
CA GLU A 543 3.04 -22.34 8.05
C GLU A 543 2.29 -22.41 6.71
N VAL A 544 2.53 -21.45 5.80
CA VAL A 544 1.91 -21.47 4.46
C VAL A 544 2.79 -22.16 3.43
N ILE A 545 4.05 -22.47 3.77
CA ILE A 545 4.97 -23.16 2.87
C ILE A 545 4.66 -24.66 2.88
N PRO A 546 4.39 -25.27 1.72
CA PRO A 546 4.11 -26.70 1.68
C PRO A 546 5.27 -27.53 2.23
N ALA A 547 4.97 -28.51 3.08
CA ALA A 547 5.97 -29.52 3.44
C ALA A 547 6.44 -30.26 2.18
N LYS A 548 7.74 -30.48 2.08
CA LYS A 548 8.34 -31.23 0.96
C LYS A 548 7.93 -32.68 0.99
#